data_5d80874620c9af4ccf573c2f6a085e19
#
_entry.id   5d80874620c9af4ccf573c2f6a085e19
#
_cell.length_a   1.000
_cell.length_b   1.000
_cell.length_c   1.000
_cell.angle_alpha   90.00
_cell.angle_beta   90.00
_cell.angle_gamma   90.00
#
_symmetry.space_group_name_H-M   'P 1'
#
loop_
_entity.id
_entity.type
_entity.pdbx_description
1 polymer ?
#
loop_
_entity_poly.entity_id
_entity_poly.type
_entity_poly.pdbx_seq_one_letter_code
_entity_poly.pdbx_strand_id
1 'polypeptide(L)'
;MGVPSNQLKMLHDEGSMSQYVRDTLDPVFLSTHISGNNYFYRMLICQQYSQTCCPDYLTKPAFDKLQEIACNTQGATFHIHTATIVDTLQKMQPGELSKAVFMDHMDWCTPDEADAEIDALKNALKQGGFVLWRSAARIP
;
A
#
# COMPACT_ATOMS: atom_id res chain seq x y z
N MET A 1 4.94 15.45 -8.88
CA MET A 1 5.06 15.22 -7.44
C MET A 1 6.41 14.62 -7.17
N GLY A 2 7.18 15.17 -6.23
CA GLY A 2 8.50 14.65 -5.85
C GLY A 2 8.39 13.56 -4.78
N VAL A 3 9.44 12.77 -4.63
CA VAL A 3 9.58 11.83 -3.51
C VAL A 3 9.71 12.65 -2.23
N PRO A 4 9.00 12.29 -1.14
CA PRO A 4 9.14 12.96 0.15
C PRO A 4 10.58 12.97 0.64
N SER A 5 10.98 14.03 1.35
CA SER A 5 12.37 14.22 1.79
C SER A 5 12.88 13.10 2.70
N ASN A 6 12.02 12.57 3.57
CA ASN A 6 12.35 11.47 4.46
C ASN A 6 12.63 10.19 3.66
N GLN A 7 11.77 9.85 2.72
CA GLN A 7 11.95 8.68 1.86
C GLN A 7 13.21 8.79 0.99
N LEU A 8 13.50 10.01 0.46
CA LEU A 8 14.71 10.26 -0.30
C LEU A 8 15.97 10.10 0.57
N LYS A 9 15.92 10.58 1.81
CA LYS A 9 17.01 10.41 2.78
C LYS A 9 17.26 8.93 3.08
N MET A 10 16.21 8.15 3.35
CA MET A 10 16.31 6.71 3.60
C MET A 10 17.02 6.00 2.42
N LEU A 11 16.62 6.31 1.18
CA LEU A 11 17.25 5.75 -0.01
C LEU A 11 18.73 6.12 -0.15
N HIS A 12 19.10 7.34 0.25
CA HIS A 12 20.49 7.79 0.23
C HIS A 12 21.34 7.18 1.36
N ASP A 13 20.78 7.00 2.52
CA ASP A 13 21.48 6.41 3.68
C ASP A 13 21.80 4.91 3.46
N GLU A 14 21.04 4.25 2.58
CA GLU A 14 21.22 2.82 2.25
C GLU A 14 22.23 2.55 1.10
N GLY A 15 22.76 3.57 0.48
CA GLY A 15 23.76 3.44 -0.58
C GLY A 15 23.49 4.26 -1.83
N SER A 16 24.10 3.86 -2.96
CA SER A 16 23.90 4.57 -4.21
C SER A 16 22.57 4.19 -4.87
N MET A 17 21.90 5.16 -5.49
CA MET A 17 20.68 4.92 -6.28
C MET A 17 20.89 3.85 -7.37
N SER A 18 22.09 3.78 -7.96
CA SER A 18 22.42 2.75 -8.97
C SER A 18 22.48 1.35 -8.37
N GLN A 19 22.89 1.22 -7.13
CA GLN A 19 22.88 -0.07 -6.42
C GLN A 19 21.45 -0.47 -6.08
N TYR A 20 20.66 0.47 -5.57
CA TYR A 20 19.24 0.25 -5.30
C TYR A 20 18.49 -0.25 -6.55
N VAL A 21 18.69 0.40 -7.70
CA VAL A 21 18.08 -0.02 -8.98
C VAL A 21 18.48 -1.46 -9.33
N ARG A 22 19.76 -1.79 -9.25
CA ARG A 22 20.24 -3.17 -9.54
C ARG A 22 19.65 -4.21 -8.61
N ASP A 23 19.56 -3.88 -7.33
CA ASP A 23 19.12 -4.86 -6.32
C ASP A 23 17.58 -5.05 -6.33
N THR A 24 16.83 -4.04 -6.75
CA THR A 24 15.36 -4.05 -6.64
C THR A 24 14.65 -4.11 -7.99
N LEU A 25 15.11 -3.38 -9.01
CA LEU A 25 14.41 -3.30 -10.29
C LEU A 25 14.88 -4.36 -11.29
N ASP A 26 16.20 -4.60 -11.41
CA ASP A 26 16.73 -5.57 -12.36
C ASP A 26 16.13 -6.98 -12.17
N PRO A 27 16.03 -7.54 -10.95
CA PRO A 27 15.42 -8.86 -10.75
C PRO A 27 13.97 -8.92 -11.24
N VAL A 28 13.21 -7.83 -11.07
CA VAL A 28 11.83 -7.77 -11.53
C VAL A 28 11.75 -7.73 -13.06
N PHE A 29 12.60 -6.93 -13.71
CA PHE A 29 12.68 -6.88 -15.18
C PHE A 29 13.11 -8.21 -15.80
N LEU A 30 14.00 -8.94 -15.13
CA LEU A 30 14.47 -10.23 -15.60
C LEU A 30 13.45 -11.37 -15.41
N SER A 31 12.55 -11.23 -14.44
CA SER A 31 11.59 -12.29 -14.06
C SER A 31 10.16 -12.05 -14.54
N THR A 32 9.83 -10.84 -15.00
CA THR A 32 8.44 -10.46 -15.34
C THR A 32 8.34 -9.84 -16.73
N HIS A 33 7.15 -9.94 -17.34
CA HIS A 33 6.89 -9.44 -18.68
C HIS A 33 5.83 -8.32 -18.65
N ILE A 34 6.15 -7.17 -19.25
CA ILE A 34 5.22 -6.02 -19.36
C ILE A 34 3.99 -6.29 -20.23
N SER A 35 4.00 -7.37 -21.01
CA SER A 35 2.85 -7.78 -21.82
C SER A 35 1.95 -8.80 -21.14
N GLY A 36 2.40 -9.45 -20.05
CA GLY A 36 1.70 -10.56 -19.45
C GLY A 36 1.38 -10.40 -17.96
N ASN A 37 2.40 -10.20 -17.16
CA ASN A 37 2.25 -10.30 -15.69
C ASN A 37 2.77 -9.11 -14.89
N ASN A 38 3.35 -8.10 -15.54
CA ASN A 38 3.82 -6.90 -14.87
C ASN A 38 3.04 -5.66 -15.32
N TYR A 39 1.78 -5.57 -14.88
CA TYR A 39 0.91 -4.45 -15.19
C TYR A 39 1.44 -3.12 -14.61
N PHE A 40 2.22 -3.18 -13.53
CA PHE A 40 2.78 -1.99 -12.88
C PHE A 40 3.80 -1.31 -13.79
N TYR A 41 4.81 -2.04 -14.27
CA TYR A 41 5.77 -1.49 -15.22
C TYR A 41 5.16 -1.21 -16.59
N ARG A 42 4.15 -1.98 -16.98
CA ARG A 42 3.39 -1.67 -18.18
C ARG A 42 2.74 -0.27 -18.09
N MET A 43 2.09 0.03 -16.96
CA MET A 43 1.52 1.36 -16.74
C MET A 43 2.60 2.44 -16.73
N LEU A 44 3.75 2.18 -16.10
CA LEU A 44 4.86 3.12 -16.01
C LEU A 44 5.45 3.44 -17.40
N ILE A 45 5.65 2.45 -18.25
CA ILE A 45 6.34 2.57 -19.53
C ILE A 45 5.34 2.90 -20.65
N CYS A 46 4.22 2.18 -20.73
CA CYS A 46 3.24 2.32 -21.81
C CYS A 46 2.10 3.28 -21.46
N GLN A 47 2.00 3.71 -20.20
CA GLN A 47 0.96 4.57 -19.64
C GLN A 47 -0.47 4.04 -19.84
N GLN A 48 -0.60 2.73 -20.03
CA GLN A 48 -1.89 2.07 -20.20
C GLN A 48 -1.83 0.59 -19.81
N TYR A 49 -2.93 0.10 -19.26
CA TYR A 49 -3.14 -1.33 -19.08
C TYR A 49 -3.58 -2.00 -20.40
N SER A 50 -3.55 -3.33 -20.42
CA SER A 50 -4.23 -4.13 -21.44
C SER A 50 -5.26 -5.04 -20.77
N GLN A 51 -6.13 -5.66 -21.55
CA GLN A 51 -7.11 -6.62 -21.01
C GLN A 51 -6.47 -7.85 -20.35
N THR A 52 -5.24 -8.19 -20.76
CA THR A 52 -4.48 -9.34 -20.25
C THR A 52 -3.37 -8.97 -19.29
N CYS A 53 -3.10 -7.68 -19.12
CA CYS A 53 -2.08 -7.17 -18.20
C CYS A 53 -2.60 -5.90 -17.52
N CYS A 54 -3.37 -6.11 -16.47
CA CYS A 54 -3.99 -5.08 -15.62
C CYS A 54 -4.11 -5.60 -14.18
N PRO A 55 -4.31 -4.72 -13.21
CA PRO A 55 -4.66 -5.13 -11.85
C PRO A 55 -5.92 -6.00 -11.82
N ASP A 56 -5.97 -6.97 -10.93
CA ASP A 56 -7.08 -7.93 -10.86
C ASP A 56 -8.45 -7.26 -10.73
N TYR A 57 -8.54 -6.16 -9.98
CA TYR A 57 -9.80 -5.44 -9.79
C TYR A 57 -10.36 -4.78 -11.06
N LEU A 58 -9.55 -4.65 -12.11
CA LEU A 58 -10.00 -4.17 -13.44
C LEU A 58 -10.45 -5.30 -14.36
N THR A 59 -10.32 -6.55 -13.94
CA THR A 59 -10.83 -7.68 -14.70
C THR A 59 -12.35 -7.78 -14.58
N LYS A 60 -13.01 -8.29 -15.62
CA LYS A 60 -14.48 -8.47 -15.62
C LYS A 60 -14.99 -9.29 -14.42
N PRO A 61 -14.37 -10.46 -14.08
CA PRO A 61 -14.81 -11.23 -12.92
C PRO A 61 -14.69 -10.49 -11.60
N ALA A 62 -13.60 -9.73 -11.41
CA ALA A 62 -13.41 -8.97 -10.18
C ALA A 62 -14.37 -7.77 -10.11
N PHE A 63 -14.62 -7.09 -11.23
CA PHE A 63 -15.61 -6.02 -11.31
C PHE A 63 -17.01 -6.54 -10.93
N ASP A 64 -17.43 -7.67 -11.48
CA ASP A 64 -18.74 -8.25 -11.17
C ASP A 64 -18.85 -8.60 -9.68
N LYS A 65 -17.76 -9.14 -9.10
CA LYS A 65 -17.69 -9.43 -7.66
C LYS A 65 -17.76 -8.18 -6.78
N LEU A 66 -17.05 -7.13 -7.15
CA LEU A 66 -17.10 -5.85 -6.45
C LEU A 66 -18.49 -5.21 -6.53
N GLN A 67 -19.13 -5.30 -7.70
CA GLN A 67 -20.50 -4.82 -7.88
C GLN A 67 -21.51 -5.62 -7.02
N GLU A 68 -21.37 -6.96 -6.98
CA GLU A 68 -22.16 -7.81 -6.09
C GLU A 68 -22.02 -7.39 -4.62
N ILE A 69 -20.78 -7.17 -4.15
CA ILE A 69 -20.51 -6.72 -2.78
C ILE A 69 -21.12 -5.32 -2.54
N ALA A 70 -20.96 -4.39 -3.47
CA ALA A 70 -21.48 -3.02 -3.32
C ALA A 70 -23.01 -2.96 -3.32
N CYS A 71 -23.67 -3.85 -4.08
CA CYS A 71 -25.13 -3.93 -4.14
C CYS A 71 -25.74 -4.76 -3.00
N ASN A 72 -24.96 -5.62 -2.37
CA ASN A 72 -25.42 -6.47 -1.29
C ASN A 72 -25.26 -5.77 0.07
N THR A 73 -26.29 -5.03 0.46
CA THR A 73 -26.31 -4.21 1.68
C THR A 73 -26.26 -5.01 2.99
N GLN A 74 -26.26 -6.34 2.93
CA GLN A 74 -26.27 -7.20 4.13
C GLN A 74 -24.88 -7.68 4.60
N GLY A 75 -23.79 -7.45 3.86
CA GLY A 75 -22.52 -8.11 4.21
C GLY A 75 -21.26 -7.25 4.19
N ALA A 76 -21.21 -6.18 3.44
CA ALA A 76 -20.00 -5.33 3.39
C ALA A 76 -20.37 -3.86 3.25
N THR A 77 -19.78 -3.04 4.08
CA THR A 77 -19.91 -1.58 4.03
C THR A 77 -18.57 -0.95 3.71
N PHE A 78 -18.59 0.07 2.85
CA PHE A 78 -17.41 0.88 2.55
C PHE A 78 -17.55 2.23 3.24
N HIS A 79 -16.55 2.58 4.04
CA HIS A 79 -16.48 3.90 4.66
C HIS A 79 -15.26 4.64 4.11
N ILE A 80 -15.48 5.85 3.60
CA ILE A 80 -14.41 6.71 3.11
C ILE A 80 -14.27 7.86 4.10
N HIS A 81 -13.05 8.06 4.60
CA HIS A 81 -12.74 9.12 5.56
C HIS A 81 -11.75 10.11 4.93
N THR A 82 -12.04 11.40 5.07
CA THR A 82 -11.10 12.48 4.76
C THR A 82 -10.57 13.01 6.08
N ALA A 83 -9.58 12.31 6.64
CA ALA A 83 -8.98 12.58 7.93
C ALA A 83 -7.57 11.97 7.98
N THR A 84 -6.79 12.30 9.01
CA THR A 84 -5.55 11.58 9.26
C THR A 84 -5.84 10.14 9.69
N ILE A 85 -4.85 9.27 9.55
CA ILE A 85 -4.96 7.88 10.02
C ILE A 85 -5.18 7.86 11.53
N VAL A 86 -4.40 8.65 12.27
CA VAL A 86 -4.54 8.77 13.73
C VAL A 86 -5.94 9.19 14.14
N ASP A 87 -6.49 10.26 13.53
CA ASP A 87 -7.83 10.73 13.83
C ASP A 87 -8.92 9.68 13.54
N THR A 88 -8.70 8.87 12.51
CA THR A 88 -9.63 7.80 12.13
C THR A 88 -9.56 6.65 13.14
N LEU A 89 -8.34 6.20 13.47
CA LEU A 89 -8.13 5.11 14.43
C LEU A 89 -8.60 5.46 15.85
N GLN A 90 -8.40 6.71 16.29
CA GLN A 90 -8.84 7.17 17.62
C GLN A 90 -10.37 7.19 17.77
N LYS A 91 -11.13 7.23 16.68
CA LYS A 91 -12.60 7.15 16.71
C LYS A 91 -13.13 5.73 16.75
N MET A 92 -12.28 4.75 16.48
CA MET A 92 -12.64 3.33 16.53
C MET A 92 -12.71 2.86 17.97
N GLN A 93 -13.57 1.87 18.22
CA GLN A 93 -13.61 1.18 19.50
C GLN A 93 -12.36 0.29 19.66
N PRO A 94 -11.86 0.09 20.89
CA PRO A 94 -10.76 -0.85 21.12
C PRO A 94 -11.07 -2.23 20.54
N GLY A 95 -10.17 -2.74 19.72
CA GLY A 95 -10.32 -4.07 19.11
C GLY A 95 -11.28 -4.13 17.92
N GLU A 96 -11.75 -3.01 17.39
CA GLU A 96 -12.65 -2.97 16.22
C GLU A 96 -11.95 -3.38 14.93
N LEU A 97 -10.67 -3.01 14.77
CA LEU A 97 -9.90 -3.25 13.57
C LEU A 97 -9.29 -4.65 13.53
N SER A 98 -9.57 -5.42 12.50
CA SER A 98 -8.98 -6.76 12.35
C SER A 98 -7.69 -6.77 11.53
N LYS A 99 -7.56 -5.88 10.56
CA LYS A 99 -6.41 -5.77 9.66
C LYS A 99 -6.22 -4.33 9.26
N ALA A 100 -4.98 -3.88 9.18
CA ALA A 100 -4.60 -2.60 8.60
C ALA A 100 -3.59 -2.81 7.47
N VAL A 101 -3.72 -2.06 6.40
CA VAL A 101 -2.78 -2.08 5.28
C VAL A 101 -2.29 -0.67 5.05
N PHE A 102 -1.05 -0.44 5.40
CA PHE A 102 -0.33 0.80 5.10
C PHE A 102 0.68 0.52 4.02
N MET A 103 0.53 1.10 2.87
CA MET A 103 1.50 0.92 1.81
C MET A 103 2.84 1.54 2.25
N ASP A 104 3.38 2.49 1.54
CA ASP A 104 4.60 3.23 1.87
C ASP A 104 4.34 4.51 2.69
N HIS A 105 3.18 4.60 3.35
CA HIS A 105 2.76 5.78 4.10
C HIS A 105 3.71 6.12 5.26
N MET A 106 4.15 5.09 6.00
CA MET A 106 5.02 5.27 7.17
C MET A 106 6.41 5.86 6.79
N ASP A 107 6.87 5.66 5.55
CA ASP A 107 8.13 6.25 5.05
C ASP A 107 8.07 7.79 4.96
N TRP A 108 6.88 8.36 5.01
CA TRP A 108 6.64 9.79 4.89
C TRP A 108 6.54 10.49 6.24
N CYS A 109 6.32 9.71 7.28
CA CYS A 109 6.13 10.18 8.65
C CYS A 109 7.47 10.57 9.30
N THR A 110 7.41 11.54 10.20
CA THR A 110 8.46 11.71 11.19
C THR A 110 8.38 10.58 12.22
N PRO A 111 9.44 10.31 13.00
CA PRO A 111 9.40 9.31 14.06
C PRO A 111 8.23 9.50 15.03
N ASP A 112 7.97 10.75 15.46
CA ASP A 112 6.89 11.06 16.39
C ASP A 112 5.49 10.78 15.78
N GLU A 113 5.31 11.07 14.50
CA GLU A 113 4.07 10.76 13.78
C GLU A 113 3.88 9.24 13.62
N ALA A 114 4.95 8.52 13.30
CA ALA A 114 4.90 7.06 13.20
C ALA A 114 4.57 6.40 14.55
N ASP A 115 5.18 6.87 15.63
CA ASP A 115 4.89 6.40 16.98
C ASP A 115 3.42 6.64 17.37
N ALA A 116 2.89 7.82 17.07
CA ALA A 116 1.48 8.15 17.32
C ALA A 116 0.52 7.23 16.55
N GLU A 117 0.84 6.90 15.29
CA GLU A 117 0.04 5.96 14.48
C GLU A 117 0.11 4.54 15.03
N ILE A 118 1.30 4.07 15.41
CA ILE A 118 1.49 2.74 16.01
C ILE A 118 0.70 2.62 17.31
N ASP A 119 0.70 3.64 18.16
CA ASP A 119 -0.04 3.63 19.42
C ASP A 119 -1.56 3.66 19.20
N ALA A 120 -2.04 4.43 18.24
CA ALA A 120 -3.45 4.43 17.85
C ALA A 120 -3.87 3.05 17.28
N LEU A 121 -3.00 2.43 16.47
CA LEU A 121 -3.21 1.09 15.93
C LEU A 121 -3.29 0.01 17.01
N LYS A 122 -2.39 0.03 18.00
CA LYS A 122 -2.39 -0.94 19.11
C LYS A 122 -3.73 -0.95 19.86
N ASN A 123 -4.35 0.22 20.01
CA ASN A 123 -5.66 0.33 20.64
C ASN A 123 -6.80 -0.17 19.74
N ALA A 124 -6.77 0.19 18.46
CA ALA A 124 -7.83 -0.14 17.52
C ALA A 124 -7.80 -1.61 17.08
N LEU A 125 -6.62 -2.26 17.04
CA LEU A 125 -6.47 -3.63 16.62
C LEU A 125 -7.03 -4.61 17.64
N LYS A 126 -7.81 -5.58 17.15
CA LYS A 126 -8.25 -6.71 17.97
C LYS A 126 -7.10 -7.69 18.24
N GLN A 127 -7.25 -8.50 19.28
CA GLN A 127 -6.33 -9.60 19.54
C GLN A 127 -6.24 -10.54 18.31
N GLY A 128 -5.02 -10.82 17.85
CA GLY A 128 -4.76 -11.59 16.63
C GLY A 128 -4.96 -10.81 15.33
N GLY A 129 -5.24 -9.53 15.41
CA GLY A 129 -5.20 -8.61 14.26
C GLY A 129 -3.76 -8.39 13.80
N PHE A 130 -3.58 -7.94 12.56
CA PHE A 130 -2.26 -7.66 12.02
C PHE A 130 -2.24 -6.38 11.17
N VAL A 131 -1.05 -5.81 11.07
CA VAL A 131 -0.74 -4.69 10.18
C VAL A 131 0.19 -5.19 9.09
N LEU A 132 -0.11 -4.84 7.85
CA LEU A 132 0.77 -5.02 6.71
C LEU A 132 1.21 -3.64 6.23
N TRP A 133 2.51 -3.42 6.20
CA TRP A 133 3.05 -2.23 5.53
C TRP A 133 4.19 -2.60 4.61
N ARG A 134 4.49 -1.70 3.71
CA ARG A 134 5.60 -1.77 2.79
C ARG A 134 6.47 -0.53 2.99
N SER A 135 7.77 -0.70 2.98
CA SER A 135 8.74 0.39 3.10
C SER A 135 9.74 0.34 1.95
N ALA A 136 10.26 1.50 1.56
CA ALA A 136 11.39 1.62 0.65
C ALA A 136 12.73 1.36 1.36
N ALA A 137 12.76 1.37 2.70
CA ALA A 137 13.94 1.06 3.49
C ALA A 137 14.24 -0.45 3.48
N ARG A 138 15.52 -0.80 3.54
CA ARG A 138 15.98 -2.20 3.73
C ARG A 138 15.59 -2.76 5.09
N ILE A 139 15.64 -1.90 6.09
CA ILE A 139 15.25 -2.20 7.46
C ILE A 139 14.21 -1.13 7.80
N PRO A 140 12.93 -1.47 7.81
CA PRO A 140 11.86 -0.54 8.11
C PRO A 140 11.81 -0.16 9.59
#